data_18ad65218f893f962485fa7179bc82a6
#
_entry.id   18ad65218f893f962485fa7179bc82a6
#
_cell.length_a   1.000
_cell.length_b   1.000
_cell.length_c   1.000
_cell.angle_alpha   90.00
_cell.angle_beta   90.00
_cell.angle_gamma   90.00
#
_symmetry.space_group_name_H-M   'P 1'
#
loop_
_entity.id
_entity.type
_entity.pdbx_description
1 polymer ?
#
loop_
_entity_poly.entity_id
_entity_poly.type
_entity_poly.pdbx_seq_one_letter_code
_entity_poly.pdbx_strand_id
1 'polypeptide(L)'
;MKIKHLVPVMPVRNGKVNGQDGVKLAGFYSDNGADAILVFDLSDSDEEHEKNILLLKEMARRVEIPIYAGGHIRRVEDVKKILYAGCQKAVLNYGRSSNVEMTEEVSKRFGQEKIAFSISDAAQYTDKLPEYGSMIFWSGSDSSCPFGEKMPVISVSSAATDEDIINVLSNKWADGIATAYFSTEVADFMSLKQKCADRG
;
A
#
# COMPACT_ATOMS: atom_id res chain seq x y z
N MET A 1 -1.96 -14.45 -18.34
CA MET A 1 -2.15 -14.40 -16.88
C MET A 1 -1.75 -13.02 -16.36
N LYS A 2 -2.57 -12.37 -15.55
CA LYS A 2 -2.27 -11.05 -14.98
C LYS A 2 -1.21 -11.24 -13.86
N ILE A 3 -0.12 -10.47 -13.92
CA ILE A 3 0.90 -10.53 -12.86
C ILE A 3 0.27 -10.07 -11.54
N LYS A 4 0.39 -10.87 -10.50
CA LYS A 4 -0.12 -10.57 -9.17
C LYS A 4 1.01 -10.01 -8.30
N HIS A 5 0.72 -8.93 -7.58
CA HIS A 5 1.71 -8.23 -6.76
C HIS A 5 1.71 -8.72 -5.31
N LEU A 6 2.90 -8.99 -4.77
CA LEU A 6 3.13 -9.30 -3.35
C LEU A 6 3.69 -8.05 -2.66
N VAL A 7 2.92 -7.48 -1.75
CA VAL A 7 3.20 -6.19 -1.13
C VAL A 7 3.29 -6.35 0.41
N PRO A 8 4.50 -6.38 1.00
CA PRO A 8 4.63 -6.33 2.45
C PRO A 8 4.07 -5.02 3.02
N VAL A 9 3.37 -5.15 4.16
CA VAL A 9 2.85 -4.01 4.91
C VAL A 9 3.79 -3.67 6.05
N MET A 10 4.19 -2.41 6.15
CA MET A 10 5.08 -1.88 7.16
C MET A 10 4.36 -0.79 7.99
N PRO A 11 3.81 -1.13 9.16
CA PRO A 11 3.30 -0.12 10.08
C PRO A 11 4.46 0.62 10.73
N VAL A 12 4.49 1.95 10.58
CA VAL A 12 5.56 2.81 11.08
C VAL A 12 5.04 3.66 12.23
N ARG A 13 5.79 3.67 13.32
CA ARG A 13 5.56 4.52 14.48
C ARG A 13 6.92 5.02 15.01
N ASN A 14 7.01 6.33 15.22
CA ASN A 14 8.19 6.98 15.81
C ASN A 14 9.52 6.63 15.10
N GLY A 15 9.50 6.59 13.75
CA GLY A 15 10.66 6.28 12.91
C GLY A 15 11.09 4.81 12.90
N LYS A 16 10.22 3.87 13.34
CA LYS A 16 10.52 2.43 13.37
C LYS A 16 9.35 1.60 12.86
N VAL A 17 9.63 0.42 12.37
CA VAL A 17 8.65 -0.60 11.97
C VAL A 17 8.59 -1.68 13.04
N ASN A 18 7.53 -1.72 13.84
CA ASN A 18 7.40 -2.66 14.97
C ASN A 18 8.66 -2.72 15.86
N GLY A 19 9.30 -1.57 16.10
CA GLY A 19 10.54 -1.47 16.88
C GLY A 19 11.83 -1.80 16.12
N GLN A 20 11.74 -2.24 14.86
CA GLN A 20 12.87 -2.62 14.03
C GLN A 20 13.35 -1.46 13.12
N ASP A 21 14.54 -1.63 12.54
CA ASP A 21 15.08 -0.75 11.51
C ASP A 21 14.30 -0.93 10.21
N GLY A 22 13.47 0.08 9.87
CA GLY A 22 12.63 0.06 8.69
C GLY A 22 13.40 0.10 7.36
N VAL A 23 14.58 0.74 7.33
CA VAL A 23 15.42 0.80 6.11
C VAL A 23 16.00 -0.57 5.79
N LYS A 24 16.51 -1.26 6.81
CA LYS A 24 17.03 -2.62 6.66
C LYS A 24 15.93 -3.60 6.21
N LEU A 25 14.75 -3.51 6.82
CA LEU A 25 13.61 -4.35 6.48
C LEU A 25 13.10 -4.07 5.05
N ALA A 26 12.99 -2.81 4.65
CA ALA A 26 12.61 -2.44 3.29
C ALA A 26 13.62 -2.97 2.25
N GLY A 27 14.93 -2.86 2.55
CA GLY A 27 15.98 -3.44 1.72
C GLY A 27 15.84 -4.95 1.59
N PHE A 28 15.59 -5.65 2.67
CA PHE A 28 15.35 -7.09 2.64
C PHE A 28 14.18 -7.45 1.68
N TYR A 29 13.05 -6.77 1.76
CA TYR A 29 11.91 -7.02 0.89
C TYR A 29 12.24 -6.77 -0.59
N SER A 30 12.92 -5.66 -0.89
CA SER A 30 13.36 -5.32 -2.24
C SER A 30 14.31 -6.38 -2.81
N ASP A 31 15.29 -6.79 -2.02
CA ASP A 31 16.33 -7.74 -2.45
C ASP A 31 15.78 -9.17 -2.61
N ASN A 32 14.64 -9.50 -1.97
CA ASN A 32 14.02 -10.84 -2.02
C ASN A 32 12.78 -10.93 -2.91
N GLY A 33 12.51 -9.92 -3.72
CA GLY A 33 11.54 -10.01 -4.82
C GLY A 33 10.11 -9.59 -4.46
N ALA A 34 9.91 -8.78 -3.43
CA ALA A 34 8.65 -8.06 -3.26
C ALA A 34 8.40 -7.12 -4.46
N ASP A 35 7.14 -6.90 -4.82
CA ASP A 35 6.79 -6.05 -5.97
C ASP A 35 6.61 -4.58 -5.61
N ALA A 36 6.31 -4.30 -4.35
CA ALA A 36 6.18 -2.96 -3.77
C ALA A 36 6.19 -3.08 -2.23
N ILE A 37 6.20 -1.95 -1.54
CA ILE A 37 6.04 -1.87 -0.08
C ILE A 37 4.87 -0.93 0.22
N LEU A 38 3.96 -1.33 1.11
CA LEU A 38 2.90 -0.47 1.63
C LEU A 38 3.26 -0.03 3.06
N VAL A 39 3.46 1.26 3.25
CA VAL A 39 3.78 1.84 4.56
C VAL A 39 2.55 2.54 5.13
N PHE A 40 2.20 2.20 6.37
CA PHE A 40 1.19 2.92 7.15
C PHE A 40 1.83 3.71 8.27
N ASP A 41 1.72 5.02 8.19
CA ASP A 41 2.10 5.94 9.25
C ASP A 41 1.05 5.93 10.36
N LEU A 42 1.42 5.40 11.52
CA LEU A 42 0.59 5.26 12.71
C LEU A 42 0.90 6.33 13.75
N SER A 43 1.50 7.47 13.34
CA SER A 43 1.84 8.56 14.26
C SER A 43 0.59 9.19 14.88
N ASP A 44 0.71 9.52 16.16
CA ASP A 44 -0.34 10.21 16.93
C ASP A 44 -0.12 11.74 16.94
N SER A 45 1.09 12.19 16.57
CA SER A 45 1.48 13.61 16.54
C SER A 45 2.18 14.01 15.24
N ASP A 46 2.20 15.32 14.96
CA ASP A 46 2.95 15.85 13.81
C ASP A 46 4.47 15.63 13.97
N GLU A 47 5.01 15.64 15.21
CA GLU A 47 6.42 15.35 15.45
C GLU A 47 6.79 13.90 15.09
N GLU A 48 5.95 12.93 15.46
CA GLU A 48 6.15 11.54 15.06
C GLU A 48 6.00 11.37 13.53
N HIS A 49 5.04 12.06 12.92
CA HIS A 49 4.86 12.08 11.47
C HIS A 49 6.14 12.54 10.76
N GLU A 50 6.77 13.62 11.22
CA GLU A 50 8.04 14.09 10.62
C GLU A 50 9.15 13.03 10.71
N LYS A 51 9.27 12.32 11.84
CA LYS A 51 10.23 11.20 11.97
C LYS A 51 9.91 10.08 10.98
N ASN A 52 8.63 9.76 10.77
CA ASN A 52 8.20 8.75 9.82
C ASN A 52 8.45 9.18 8.36
N ILE A 53 8.29 10.47 8.03
CA ILE A 53 8.66 11.03 6.72
C ILE A 53 10.17 10.92 6.46
N LEU A 54 11.01 11.16 7.47
CA LEU A 54 12.46 10.95 7.34
C LEU A 54 12.80 9.48 7.08
N LEU A 55 12.17 8.56 7.79
CA LEU A 55 12.33 7.13 7.54
C LEU A 55 11.89 6.75 6.12
N LEU A 56 10.74 7.24 5.63
CA LEU A 56 10.29 7.00 4.24
C LEU A 56 11.33 7.45 3.23
N LYS A 57 11.95 8.60 3.46
CA LYS A 57 13.00 9.13 2.56
C LYS A 57 14.25 8.24 2.53
N GLU A 58 14.65 7.69 3.67
CA GLU A 58 15.78 6.75 3.75
C GLU A 58 15.44 5.40 3.09
N MET A 59 14.22 4.89 3.34
CA MET A 59 13.73 3.67 2.68
C MET A 59 13.71 3.83 1.15
N ALA A 60 13.14 4.94 0.64
CA ALA A 60 13.05 5.21 -0.78
C ALA A 60 14.42 5.32 -1.50
N ARG A 61 15.47 5.67 -0.75
CA ARG A 61 16.85 5.66 -1.28
C ARG A 61 17.49 4.28 -1.32
N ARG A 62 17.01 3.37 -0.45
CA ARG A 62 17.58 2.03 -0.28
C ARG A 62 16.98 1.01 -1.24
N VAL A 63 15.72 1.19 -1.65
CA VAL A 63 14.99 0.18 -2.43
C VAL A 63 14.78 0.63 -3.87
N GLU A 64 14.71 -0.35 -4.79
CA GLU A 64 14.39 -0.13 -6.20
C GLU A 64 12.90 -0.33 -6.50
N ILE A 65 12.16 -1.00 -5.61
CA ILE A 65 10.74 -1.25 -5.75
C ILE A 65 9.90 -0.05 -5.25
N PRO A 66 8.67 0.13 -5.78
CA PRO A 66 7.81 1.23 -5.37
C PRO A 66 7.44 1.18 -3.89
N ILE A 67 7.40 2.36 -3.25
CA ILE A 67 6.82 2.55 -1.92
C ILE A 67 5.50 3.30 -2.09
N TYR A 68 4.44 2.76 -1.51
CA TYR A 68 3.14 3.38 -1.35
C TYR A 68 2.98 3.74 0.12
N ALA A 69 2.59 4.96 0.46
CA ALA A 69 2.49 5.38 1.85
C ALA A 69 1.17 6.08 2.16
N GLY A 70 0.60 5.74 3.30
CA GLY A 70 -0.63 6.32 3.84
C GLY A 70 -0.60 6.41 5.36
N GLY A 71 -1.72 6.78 5.97
CA GLY A 71 -1.79 7.10 7.38
C GLY A 71 -1.38 8.55 7.66
N HIS A 72 -1.82 9.10 8.78
CA HIS A 72 -1.55 10.49 9.21
C HIS A 72 -1.70 11.57 8.10
N ILE A 73 -2.45 11.31 7.04
CA ILE A 73 -2.75 12.30 6.01
C ILE A 73 -3.97 13.10 6.48
N ARG A 74 -3.79 14.38 6.75
CA ARG A 74 -4.84 15.30 7.23
C ARG A 74 -5.04 16.48 6.29
N ARG A 75 -4.03 16.82 5.49
CA ARG A 75 -3.99 17.98 4.59
C ARG A 75 -3.14 17.69 3.35
N VAL A 76 -3.29 18.49 2.33
CA VAL A 76 -2.56 18.38 1.05
C VAL A 76 -1.03 18.39 1.25
N GLU A 77 -0.54 19.13 2.26
CA GLU A 77 0.89 19.20 2.55
C GLU A 77 1.46 17.86 3.04
N ASP A 78 0.68 17.02 3.71
CA ASP A 78 1.12 15.68 4.14
C ASP A 78 1.30 14.76 2.92
N VAL A 79 0.43 14.86 1.91
CA VAL A 79 0.60 14.17 0.62
C VAL A 79 1.88 14.61 -0.07
N LYS A 80 2.15 15.91 -0.11
CA LYS A 80 3.39 16.46 -0.68
C LYS A 80 4.63 15.89 0.01
N LYS A 81 4.65 15.83 1.34
CA LYS A 81 5.78 15.27 2.10
C LYS A 81 6.04 13.81 1.73
N ILE A 82 4.99 12.98 1.68
CA ILE A 82 5.08 11.58 1.27
C ILE A 82 5.69 11.44 -0.13
N LEU A 83 5.18 12.18 -1.11
CA LEU A 83 5.66 12.11 -2.49
C LEU A 83 7.10 12.63 -2.61
N TYR A 84 7.46 13.70 -1.90
CA TYR A 84 8.81 14.28 -1.92
C TYR A 84 9.82 13.45 -1.11
N ALA A 85 9.35 12.59 -0.20
CA ALA A 85 10.19 11.57 0.42
C ALA A 85 10.63 10.47 -0.56
N GLY A 86 10.00 10.40 -1.75
CA GLY A 86 10.33 9.43 -2.80
C GLY A 86 9.31 8.30 -2.94
N CYS A 87 8.18 8.35 -2.20
CA CYS A 87 7.09 7.39 -2.39
C CYS A 87 6.46 7.57 -3.78
N GLN A 88 6.14 6.45 -4.42
CA GLN A 88 5.50 6.46 -5.73
C GLN A 88 4.04 6.92 -5.66
N LYS A 89 3.33 6.57 -4.59
CA LYS A 89 1.94 6.97 -4.37
C LYS A 89 1.69 7.35 -2.92
N ALA A 90 0.82 8.35 -2.74
CA ALA A 90 0.17 8.63 -1.46
C ALA A 90 -1.18 7.90 -1.42
N VAL A 91 -1.48 7.24 -0.30
CA VAL A 91 -2.69 6.43 -0.11
C VAL A 91 -3.67 7.20 0.77
N LEU A 92 -4.74 7.71 0.17
CA LEU A 92 -5.81 8.44 0.85
C LEU A 92 -6.81 7.47 1.48
N ASN A 93 -7.11 7.65 2.76
CA ASN A 93 -8.10 6.84 3.48
C ASN A 93 -9.52 7.38 3.24
N TYR A 94 -10.31 6.68 2.46
CA TYR A 94 -11.68 7.08 2.11
C TYR A 94 -12.71 6.86 3.23
N GLY A 95 -12.31 6.28 4.34
CA GLY A 95 -13.07 6.33 5.60
C GLY A 95 -12.95 7.66 6.34
N ARG A 96 -12.14 8.62 5.86
CA ARG A 96 -11.97 9.95 6.44
C ARG A 96 -12.50 11.04 5.49
N SER A 97 -13.45 11.83 5.94
CA SER A 97 -14.05 12.93 5.14
C SER A 97 -12.99 13.92 4.64
N SER A 98 -12.02 14.28 5.48
CA SER A 98 -10.92 15.18 5.08
C SER A 98 -10.10 14.67 3.89
N ASN A 99 -9.91 13.36 3.76
CA ASN A 99 -9.21 12.77 2.61
C ASN A 99 -10.09 12.81 1.35
N VAL A 100 -11.39 12.56 1.50
CA VAL A 100 -12.35 12.66 0.39
C VAL A 100 -12.42 14.10 -0.13
N GLU A 101 -12.54 15.08 0.75
CA GLU A 101 -12.65 16.51 0.42
C GLU A 101 -11.42 17.04 -0.35
N MET A 102 -10.21 16.60 0.01
CA MET A 102 -8.99 17.07 -0.63
C MET A 102 -8.61 16.31 -1.91
N THR A 103 -9.30 15.21 -2.26
CA THR A 103 -8.91 14.30 -3.34
C THR A 103 -8.73 15.00 -4.68
N GLU A 104 -9.68 15.84 -5.08
CA GLU A 104 -9.62 16.56 -6.35
C GLU A 104 -8.44 17.55 -6.40
N GLU A 105 -8.19 18.29 -5.32
CA GLU A 105 -7.07 19.20 -5.22
C GLU A 105 -5.73 18.47 -5.30
N VAL A 106 -5.60 17.36 -4.56
CA VAL A 106 -4.39 16.53 -4.54
C VAL A 106 -4.11 15.94 -5.91
N SER A 107 -5.14 15.41 -6.59
CA SER A 107 -5.02 14.84 -7.93
C SER A 107 -4.60 15.89 -8.96
N LYS A 108 -5.22 17.08 -8.94
CA LYS A 108 -4.84 18.20 -9.83
C LYS A 108 -3.40 18.68 -9.61
N ARG A 109 -2.95 18.68 -8.35
CA ARG A 109 -1.63 19.19 -7.98
C ARG A 109 -0.48 18.23 -8.26
N PHE A 110 -0.70 16.92 -8.06
CA PHE A 110 0.37 15.92 -8.11
C PHE A 110 0.19 14.89 -9.24
N GLY A 111 -0.97 14.82 -9.85
CA GLY A 111 -1.32 13.82 -10.87
C GLY A 111 -2.02 12.59 -10.26
N GLN A 112 -3.02 12.08 -11.00
CA GLN A 112 -3.80 10.91 -10.58
C GLN A 112 -2.94 9.65 -10.38
N GLU A 113 -1.85 9.52 -11.15
CA GLU A 113 -0.92 8.39 -11.06
C GLU A 113 -0.14 8.35 -9.73
N LYS A 114 -0.12 9.46 -8.99
CA LYS A 114 0.52 9.58 -7.66
C LYS A 114 -0.43 9.26 -6.50
N ILE A 115 -1.71 9.01 -6.77
CA ILE A 115 -2.73 8.82 -5.76
C ILE A 115 -3.28 7.40 -5.81
N ALA A 116 -3.41 6.79 -4.64
CA ALA A 116 -4.15 5.57 -4.40
C ALA A 116 -5.17 5.79 -3.27
N PHE A 117 -6.16 4.91 -3.20
CA PHE A 117 -7.23 4.99 -2.22
C PHE A 117 -7.23 3.76 -1.32
N SER A 118 -7.37 3.95 -0.01
CA SER A 118 -7.69 2.87 0.92
C SER A 118 -9.19 2.87 1.18
N ILE A 119 -9.85 1.77 0.82
CA ILE A 119 -11.31 1.59 0.88
C ILE A 119 -11.60 0.34 1.68
N SER A 120 -12.48 0.44 2.69
CA SER A 120 -12.91 -0.68 3.54
C SER A 120 -14.38 -1.04 3.37
N ASP A 121 -15.17 -0.15 2.76
CA ASP A 121 -16.59 -0.35 2.48
C ASP A 121 -16.87 0.03 1.03
N ALA A 122 -17.64 -0.79 0.32
CA ALA A 122 -18.02 -0.53 -1.07
C ALA A 122 -18.78 0.80 -1.26
N ALA A 123 -19.48 1.27 -0.22
CA ALA A 123 -20.18 2.57 -0.25
C ALA A 123 -19.22 3.78 -0.31
N GLN A 124 -17.93 3.60 0.01
CA GLN A 124 -16.91 4.65 -0.12
C GLN A 124 -16.46 4.85 -1.58
N TYR A 125 -16.77 3.91 -2.47
CA TYR A 125 -16.42 4.02 -3.87
C TYR A 125 -17.38 4.95 -4.62
N THR A 126 -16.84 5.77 -5.51
CA THR A 126 -17.61 6.56 -6.49
C THR A 126 -17.04 6.37 -7.87
N ASP A 127 -17.87 6.49 -8.91
CA ASP A 127 -17.45 6.36 -10.31
C ASP A 127 -16.44 7.44 -10.76
N LYS A 128 -16.23 8.47 -9.93
CA LYS A 128 -15.22 9.52 -10.17
C LYS A 128 -13.82 9.16 -9.67
N LEU A 129 -13.68 8.13 -8.83
CA LEU A 129 -12.36 7.75 -8.29
C LEU A 129 -11.29 7.51 -9.37
N PRO A 130 -11.60 6.86 -10.51
CA PRO A 130 -10.61 6.69 -11.58
C PRO A 130 -10.12 8.00 -12.21
N GLU A 131 -10.83 9.11 -12.04
CA GLU A 131 -10.38 10.44 -12.51
C GLU A 131 -9.33 11.05 -11.58
N TYR A 132 -9.31 10.62 -10.31
CA TYR A 132 -8.47 11.22 -9.27
C TYR A 132 -7.33 10.35 -8.76
N GLY A 133 -7.36 9.06 -9.04
CA GLY A 133 -6.31 8.13 -8.62
C GLY A 133 -6.22 6.91 -9.53
N SER A 134 -5.24 6.05 -9.25
CA SER A 134 -4.84 4.99 -10.19
C SER A 134 -4.80 3.60 -9.55
N MET A 135 -5.16 3.45 -8.27
CA MET A 135 -5.11 2.18 -7.55
C MET A 135 -6.00 2.21 -6.30
N ILE A 136 -6.54 1.05 -5.94
CA ILE A 136 -7.30 0.84 -4.71
C ILE A 136 -6.57 -0.18 -3.83
N PHE A 137 -6.43 0.13 -2.54
CA PHE A 137 -6.13 -0.80 -1.47
C PHE A 137 -7.45 -1.18 -0.78
N TRP A 138 -7.90 -2.39 -1.03
CA TRP A 138 -9.18 -2.91 -0.55
C TRP A 138 -9.00 -3.72 0.73
N SER A 139 -9.62 -3.29 1.83
CA SER A 139 -9.64 -4.01 3.12
C SER A 139 -11.03 -4.49 3.54
N GLY A 140 -11.98 -4.51 2.61
CA GLY A 140 -13.29 -5.13 2.83
C GLY A 140 -13.25 -6.65 2.72
N SER A 141 -14.42 -7.29 2.53
CA SER A 141 -14.50 -8.74 2.40
C SER A 141 -13.69 -9.26 1.21
N ASP A 142 -12.83 -10.25 1.44
CA ASP A 142 -12.00 -10.89 0.41
C ASP A 142 -12.82 -11.68 -0.63
N SER A 143 -14.10 -11.96 -0.36
CA SER A 143 -14.97 -12.71 -1.26
C SER A 143 -15.54 -11.85 -2.41
N SER A 144 -15.55 -10.52 -2.28
CA SER A 144 -16.11 -9.64 -3.30
C SER A 144 -15.50 -8.24 -3.27
N CYS A 145 -15.00 -7.81 -4.41
CA CYS A 145 -14.60 -6.43 -4.63
C CYS A 145 -15.35 -5.91 -5.87
N PRO A 146 -16.22 -4.90 -5.73
CA PRO A 146 -17.09 -4.47 -6.83
C PRO A 146 -16.39 -3.60 -7.89
N PHE A 147 -15.11 -3.26 -7.73
CA PHE A 147 -14.42 -2.29 -8.59
C PHE A 147 -13.16 -2.80 -9.30
N GLY A 148 -12.83 -4.08 -9.19
CA GLY A 148 -11.61 -4.65 -9.78
C GLY A 148 -11.50 -4.60 -11.31
N GLU A 149 -12.62 -4.35 -12.02
CA GLU A 149 -12.62 -4.11 -13.47
C GLU A 149 -12.39 -2.62 -13.82
N LYS A 150 -12.57 -1.72 -12.87
CA LYS A 150 -12.49 -0.27 -13.06
C LYS A 150 -11.13 0.32 -12.72
N MET A 151 -10.45 -0.26 -11.73
CA MET A 151 -9.13 0.18 -11.25
C MET A 151 -8.33 -1.03 -10.77
N PRO A 152 -6.98 -0.98 -10.83
CA PRO A 152 -6.14 -1.95 -10.15
C PRO A 152 -6.45 -2.03 -8.64
N VAL A 153 -6.62 -3.24 -8.12
CA VAL A 153 -6.95 -3.49 -6.71
C VAL A 153 -5.91 -4.36 -6.04
N ILE A 154 -5.33 -3.87 -4.96
CA ILE A 154 -4.51 -4.64 -4.03
C ILE A 154 -5.37 -4.97 -2.81
N SER A 155 -5.58 -6.26 -2.53
CA SER A 155 -6.27 -6.69 -1.31
C SER A 155 -5.37 -6.42 -0.10
N VAL A 156 -5.89 -5.73 0.91
CA VAL A 156 -5.21 -5.58 2.21
C VAL A 156 -5.78 -6.64 3.13
N SER A 157 -5.03 -7.70 3.36
CA SER A 157 -5.52 -8.91 4.02
C SER A 157 -4.74 -9.24 5.29
N SER A 158 -5.43 -9.86 6.25
CA SER A 158 -4.85 -10.48 7.45
C SER A 158 -4.35 -11.90 7.20
N ALA A 159 -4.05 -12.26 5.95
CA ALA A 159 -3.49 -13.56 5.58
C ALA A 159 -2.35 -13.96 6.53
N ALA A 160 -2.41 -15.19 7.04
CA ALA A 160 -1.46 -15.74 8.01
C ALA A 160 -0.66 -16.93 7.47
N THR A 161 -0.98 -17.39 6.25
CA THR A 161 -0.33 -18.52 5.57
C THR A 161 -0.16 -18.25 4.08
N ASP A 162 0.75 -18.97 3.43
CA ASP A 162 0.88 -18.97 1.96
C ASP A 162 -0.44 -19.33 1.28
N GLU A 163 -1.19 -20.27 1.86
CA GLU A 163 -2.48 -20.71 1.30
C GLU A 163 -3.52 -19.59 1.33
N ASP A 164 -3.58 -18.80 2.41
CA ASP A 164 -4.47 -17.62 2.48
C ASP A 164 -4.12 -16.62 1.37
N ILE A 165 -2.83 -16.37 1.16
CA ILE A 165 -2.35 -15.46 0.10
C ILE A 165 -2.78 -15.97 -1.28
N ILE A 166 -2.55 -17.25 -1.56
CA ILE A 166 -2.92 -17.86 -2.84
C ILE A 166 -4.43 -17.79 -3.04
N ASN A 167 -5.23 -18.04 -2.01
CA ASN A 167 -6.69 -17.96 -2.07
C ASN A 167 -7.17 -16.53 -2.41
N VAL A 168 -6.59 -15.50 -1.79
CA VAL A 168 -6.90 -14.10 -2.15
C VAL A 168 -6.51 -13.81 -3.59
N LEU A 169 -5.31 -14.20 -4.01
CA LEU A 169 -4.80 -13.94 -5.35
C LEU A 169 -5.51 -14.74 -6.45
N SER A 170 -6.21 -15.81 -6.11
CA SER A 170 -7.07 -16.57 -7.04
C SER A 170 -8.30 -15.76 -7.48
N ASN A 171 -8.67 -14.72 -6.75
CA ASN A 171 -9.76 -13.84 -7.16
C ASN A 171 -9.38 -13.01 -8.38
N LYS A 172 -10.25 -12.96 -9.37
CA LYS A 172 -10.02 -12.22 -10.63
C LYS A 172 -9.89 -10.71 -10.42
N TRP A 173 -10.56 -10.17 -9.40
CA TRP A 173 -10.52 -8.75 -9.08
C TRP A 173 -9.22 -8.30 -8.42
N ALA A 174 -8.50 -9.21 -7.73
CA ALA A 174 -7.28 -8.87 -7.01
C ALA A 174 -6.09 -8.80 -7.97
N ASP A 175 -5.42 -7.66 -8.05
CA ASP A 175 -4.17 -7.48 -8.78
C ASP A 175 -2.94 -7.75 -7.91
N GLY A 176 -3.16 -7.87 -6.60
CA GLY A 176 -2.13 -8.19 -5.63
C GLY A 176 -2.69 -8.30 -4.22
N ILE A 177 -1.80 -8.62 -3.29
CA ILE A 177 -2.11 -8.67 -1.86
C ILE A 177 -1.09 -7.85 -1.07
N ALA A 178 -1.60 -7.05 -0.14
CA ALA A 178 -0.81 -6.36 0.87
C ALA A 178 -1.08 -7.00 2.24
N THR A 179 -0.05 -7.53 2.88
CA THR A 179 -0.17 -8.20 4.18
C THR A 179 1.04 -7.99 5.07
N ALA A 180 0.80 -8.00 6.39
CA ALA A 180 1.85 -8.01 7.41
C ALA A 180 2.41 -9.43 7.70
N TYR A 181 1.94 -10.45 6.99
CA TYR A 181 2.41 -11.84 7.11
C TYR A 181 3.92 -11.97 6.81
N PHE A 182 4.42 -11.20 5.85
CA PHE A 182 5.82 -11.24 5.48
C PHE A 182 6.71 -10.73 6.61
N SER A 183 7.71 -11.53 6.96
CA SER A 183 8.74 -11.17 7.95
C SER A 183 10.14 -11.39 7.37
N THR A 184 11.15 -10.82 8.02
CA THR A 184 12.55 -10.94 7.59
C THR A 184 13.08 -12.38 7.54
N GLU A 185 12.45 -13.32 8.25
CA GLU A 185 12.94 -14.68 8.37
C GLU A 185 12.22 -15.65 7.42
N VAL A 186 11.04 -15.30 6.90
CA VAL A 186 10.15 -16.24 6.21
C VAL A 186 9.72 -15.75 4.82
N ALA A 187 10.04 -14.52 4.44
CA ALA A 187 9.59 -13.97 3.16
C ALA A 187 10.39 -14.52 1.97
N ASP A 188 9.92 -15.62 1.39
CA ASP A 188 10.36 -16.13 0.09
C ASP A 188 9.34 -15.77 -0.98
N PHE A 189 9.40 -14.51 -1.45
CA PHE A 189 8.49 -13.99 -2.46
C PHE A 189 8.60 -14.75 -3.78
N MET A 190 9.77 -15.23 -4.15
CA MET A 190 9.97 -15.93 -5.41
C MET A 190 9.28 -17.29 -5.40
N SER A 191 9.44 -18.08 -4.31
CA SER A 191 8.73 -19.34 -4.14
C SER A 191 7.22 -19.15 -4.11
N LEU A 192 6.73 -18.11 -3.43
CA LEU A 192 5.30 -17.83 -3.35
C LEU A 192 4.73 -17.43 -4.72
N LYS A 193 5.45 -16.62 -5.50
CA LYS A 193 5.07 -16.28 -6.89
C LYS A 193 4.97 -17.52 -7.77
N GLN A 194 5.91 -18.46 -7.62
CA GLN A 194 5.87 -19.73 -8.36
C GLN A 194 4.63 -20.55 -7.98
N LYS A 195 4.34 -20.70 -6.69
CA LYS A 195 3.12 -21.39 -6.21
C LYS A 195 1.84 -20.76 -6.74
N CYS A 196 1.79 -19.43 -6.82
CA CYS A 196 0.65 -18.72 -7.42
C CYS A 196 0.52 -19.01 -8.93
N ALA A 197 1.65 -19.04 -9.66
CA ALA A 197 1.67 -19.33 -11.09
C ALA A 197 1.24 -20.77 -11.40
N ASP A 198 1.59 -21.73 -10.57
CA ASP A 198 1.27 -23.15 -10.74
C ASP A 198 -0.24 -23.46 -10.52
N ARG A 199 -0.96 -22.57 -9.84
CA ARG A 199 -2.40 -22.71 -9.58
C ARG A 199 -3.32 -21.92 -10.50
N GLY A 200 -2.80 -21.02 -11.28
CA GLY A 200 -3.62 -20.11 -12.06
C GLY A 200 -3.47 -19.95 -13.45
#